data_6db4c90280836565f5bc162ee7c00394
#
_entry.id   6db4c90280836565f5bc162ee7c00394
#
_cell.length_a   1.000
_cell.length_b   1.000
_cell.length_c   1.000
_cell.angle_alpha   90.00
_cell.angle_beta   90.00
_cell.angle_gamma   90.00
#
_symmetry.space_group_name_H-M   'P 1'
#
loop_
_entity.id
_entity.type
_entity.pdbx_description
1 polymer ?
#
loop_
_entity_poly.entity_id
_entity_poly.type
_entity_poly.pdbx_seq_one_letter_code
_entity_poly.pdbx_strand_id
1 'polypeptide(L)'
;MKKLLAFLMAALMLCCVGCGSKPAADPTDDVAADEPVEIVFWNVFADDSDTGVFLSQVAEKFMAENENIKVTIVGQGGYDAIVERLEAAAASNTLPTMAIIEETFLGRFYPLTVDLSQYLSAETIANYQQGLLVSGYYDGVLRAVPFNRSMPNLYINRTLFNEAGITDVPTTWEEYFATAEKLTNKDKGVYGAGICWDTDAWIFESILYSHGGDIISEDNTKIVLNDTTVAADIVTEYQKYIDEGVVFNPYIYQDNVWSTIGSAFLEGKLAMFLGSNGVYSMYNQWMKDAGYEMEIHQHPDAANGIATGAGNIVVFSNATEAQRQAAAKFMTYLASDENAAAYTVLSGYLPTTVSCVNDPALQTFLQENPFFQNAIDQMQFAHRRPQTKAWKSIYTALADELAYCMTYTDTDASASIAKVAEQAQTMLDEG
;
A
#
# COMPACT_ATOMS: atom_id res chain seq x y z
N MET A 1 -7.20 18.22 -66.51
CA MET A 1 -8.14 19.28 -66.96
C MET A 1 -8.55 20.02 -65.69
N LYS A 2 -7.94 21.15 -65.47
CA LYS A 2 -8.48 22.51 -65.69
C LYS A 2 -9.71 22.77 -64.82
N LYS A 3 -9.44 23.61 -63.80
CA LYS A 3 -9.89 25.00 -63.66
C LYS A 3 -11.20 25.11 -62.87
N LEU A 4 -11.50 25.99 -61.98
CA LEU A 4 -11.24 27.44 -61.80
C LEU A 4 -11.69 27.82 -60.37
N LEU A 5 -10.92 28.56 -59.62
CA LEU A 5 -10.91 30.02 -59.35
C LEU A 5 -12.17 30.50 -58.58
N ALA A 6 -12.04 31.00 -57.36
CA ALA A 6 -11.58 32.29 -56.86
C ALA A 6 -12.62 33.44 -57.01
N PHE A 7 -12.62 34.31 -56.05
CA PHE A 7 -13.18 35.68 -55.96
C PHE A 7 -14.24 35.82 -54.84
N LEU A 8 -14.26 36.78 -53.92
CA LEU A 8 -13.64 38.10 -53.79
C LEU A 8 -13.87 38.50 -52.32
N MET A 9 -13.00 38.89 -51.54
CA MET A 9 -12.47 40.26 -51.19
C MET A 9 -13.47 41.41 -51.10
N ALA A 10 -13.51 41.94 -49.88
CA ALA A 10 -13.43 43.36 -49.45
C ALA A 10 -14.57 44.33 -49.70
N ALA A 11 -14.90 45.02 -48.65
CA ALA A 11 -15.03 46.50 -48.53
C ALA A 11 -15.43 46.85 -47.10
N LEU A 12 -14.64 47.50 -46.38
CA LEU A 12 -14.28 48.92 -46.16
C LEU A 12 -15.25 49.64 -45.27
N MET A 13 -14.77 49.94 -44.08
CA MET A 13 -14.66 51.21 -43.35
C MET A 13 -15.69 52.31 -43.64
N LEU A 14 -16.24 52.90 -42.60
CA LEU A 14 -15.90 54.25 -42.07
C LEU A 14 -16.92 54.75 -41.06
N CYS A 15 -16.42 55.18 -39.89
CA CYS A 15 -16.69 56.39 -39.11
C CYS A 15 -18.09 56.64 -38.57
N CYS A 16 -18.20 56.81 -37.27
CA CYS A 16 -18.17 58.13 -36.68
C CYS A 16 -18.11 58.13 -35.17
N VAL A 17 -17.33 59.03 -34.67
CA VAL A 17 -17.10 59.45 -33.29
C VAL A 17 -18.41 59.92 -32.66
N GLY A 18 -18.67 59.46 -31.44
CA GLY A 18 -19.68 60.02 -30.56
C GLY A 18 -19.24 59.84 -29.11
N CYS A 19 -18.60 60.87 -28.54
CA CYS A 19 -18.37 60.97 -27.10
C CYS A 19 -19.67 61.06 -26.36
N GLY A 20 -19.91 60.10 -25.47
CA GLY A 20 -20.95 60.14 -24.47
C GLY A 20 -20.48 59.30 -23.29
N SER A 21 -19.93 59.96 -22.26
CA SER A 21 -19.61 59.38 -20.98
C SER A 21 -20.87 58.87 -20.30
N LYS A 22 -21.01 57.54 -20.16
CA LYS A 22 -21.93 56.90 -19.23
C LYS A 22 -21.14 56.39 -18.02
N PRO A 23 -21.75 56.40 -16.82
CA PRO A 23 -21.07 55.98 -15.60
C PRO A 23 -20.71 54.47 -15.69
N ALA A 24 -19.59 54.11 -15.08
CA ALA A 24 -19.16 52.73 -14.89
C ALA A 24 -20.31 51.93 -14.25
N ALA A 25 -20.82 50.96 -14.96
CA ALA A 25 -21.60 49.89 -14.38
C ALA A 25 -20.66 49.07 -13.51
N ASP A 26 -21.05 48.82 -12.27
CA ASP A 26 -20.44 47.79 -11.41
C ASP A 26 -20.33 46.51 -12.20
N PRO A 27 -19.22 45.81 -12.11
CA PRO A 27 -19.18 44.42 -12.57
C PRO A 27 -20.03 43.61 -11.58
N THR A 28 -21.31 43.44 -11.90
CA THR A 28 -22.03 42.28 -11.40
C THR A 28 -21.32 41.09 -12.02
N ASP A 29 -20.53 40.41 -11.20
CA ASP A 29 -20.12 39.07 -11.46
C ASP A 29 -21.38 38.25 -11.79
N ASP A 30 -21.62 38.02 -13.09
CA ASP A 30 -22.36 36.88 -13.55
C ASP A 30 -21.49 35.69 -13.16
N VAL A 31 -21.69 35.18 -11.94
CA VAL A 31 -21.23 33.85 -11.54
C VAL A 31 -21.95 32.93 -12.50
N ALA A 32 -21.21 32.50 -13.56
CA ALA A 32 -21.60 31.40 -14.39
C ALA A 32 -22.02 30.26 -13.43
N ALA A 33 -23.23 29.73 -13.63
CA ALA A 33 -23.67 28.55 -12.87
C ALA A 33 -22.52 27.53 -12.89
N ASP A 34 -22.03 27.20 -11.70
CA ASP A 34 -20.84 26.39 -11.53
C ASP A 34 -20.96 25.11 -12.36
N GLU A 35 -20.15 25.00 -13.42
CA GLU A 35 -20.00 23.71 -14.10
C GLU A 35 -19.48 22.69 -13.07
N PRO A 36 -20.02 21.46 -13.04
CA PRO A 36 -19.59 20.46 -12.08
C PRO A 36 -18.08 20.23 -12.20
N VAL A 37 -17.37 20.26 -11.07
CA VAL A 37 -15.95 19.95 -11.01
C VAL A 37 -15.79 18.44 -11.11
N GLU A 38 -15.18 17.96 -12.18
CA GLU A 38 -14.90 16.53 -12.35
C GLU A 38 -13.51 16.19 -11.81
N ILE A 39 -13.44 15.17 -10.93
CA ILE A 39 -12.21 14.56 -10.43
C ILE A 39 -12.15 13.10 -10.85
N VAL A 40 -10.96 12.66 -11.27
CA VAL A 40 -10.68 11.27 -11.67
C VAL A 40 -9.76 10.66 -10.63
N PHE A 41 -10.18 9.53 -10.05
CA PHE A 41 -9.44 8.80 -9.05
C PHE A 41 -9.01 7.43 -9.57
N TRP A 42 -7.71 7.26 -9.80
CA TRP A 42 -7.11 5.96 -10.14
C TRP A 42 -6.75 5.21 -8.87
N ASN A 43 -7.18 3.95 -8.81
CA ASN A 43 -6.90 3.06 -7.68
C ASN A 43 -6.30 1.73 -8.15
N VAL A 44 -5.70 0.98 -7.23
CA VAL A 44 -4.97 -0.27 -7.53
C VAL A 44 -5.87 -1.50 -7.64
N PHE A 45 -7.14 -1.39 -7.28
CA PHE A 45 -8.07 -2.51 -7.24
C PHE A 45 -8.77 -2.68 -8.59
N ALA A 46 -9.25 -3.88 -8.88
CA ALA A 46 -10.17 -4.09 -9.99
C ALA A 46 -11.55 -3.48 -9.67
N ASP A 47 -12.24 -2.96 -10.67
CA ASP A 47 -13.54 -2.28 -10.47
C ASP A 47 -14.61 -3.20 -9.86
N ASP A 48 -14.54 -4.51 -10.14
CA ASP A 48 -15.44 -5.55 -9.65
C ASP A 48 -14.96 -6.23 -8.35
N SER A 49 -13.82 -5.83 -7.80
CA SER A 49 -13.38 -6.28 -6.48
C SER A 49 -14.19 -5.63 -5.36
N ASP A 50 -14.20 -6.23 -4.17
CA ASP A 50 -14.91 -5.68 -3.01
C ASP A 50 -14.49 -4.23 -2.72
N THR A 51 -13.19 -3.92 -2.82
CA THR A 51 -12.69 -2.55 -2.63
C THR A 51 -13.08 -1.63 -3.79
N GLY A 52 -13.05 -2.10 -5.04
CA GLY A 52 -13.50 -1.32 -6.20
C GLY A 52 -14.98 -0.95 -6.10
N VAL A 53 -15.81 -1.90 -5.71
CA VAL A 53 -17.24 -1.69 -5.44
C VAL A 53 -17.44 -0.72 -4.26
N PHE A 54 -16.70 -0.89 -3.17
CA PHE A 54 -16.74 0.02 -2.03
C PHE A 54 -16.42 1.47 -2.43
N LEU A 55 -15.33 1.69 -3.15
CA LEU A 55 -14.94 3.03 -3.62
C LEU A 55 -15.99 3.67 -4.51
N SER A 56 -16.62 2.89 -5.38
CA SER A 56 -17.71 3.36 -6.24
C SER A 56 -18.94 3.76 -5.44
N GLN A 57 -19.34 2.97 -4.44
CA GLN A 57 -20.46 3.27 -3.55
C GLN A 57 -20.20 4.52 -2.69
N VAL A 58 -18.97 4.68 -2.17
CA VAL A 58 -18.59 5.89 -1.41
C VAL A 58 -18.61 7.12 -2.32
N ALA A 59 -18.14 7.00 -3.57
CA ALA A 59 -18.19 8.10 -4.54
C ALA A 59 -19.63 8.48 -4.88
N GLU A 60 -20.55 7.52 -5.05
CA GLU A 60 -21.98 7.79 -5.28
C GLU A 60 -22.62 8.54 -4.11
N LYS A 61 -22.38 8.11 -2.87
CA LYS A 61 -22.87 8.79 -1.67
C LYS A 61 -22.32 10.22 -1.59
N PHE A 62 -21.00 10.38 -1.81
CA PHE A 62 -20.34 11.68 -1.81
C PHE A 62 -20.95 12.64 -2.86
N MET A 63 -21.18 12.16 -4.08
CA MET A 63 -21.81 12.95 -5.15
C MET A 63 -23.24 13.36 -4.82
N ALA A 64 -24.01 12.49 -4.15
CA ALA A 64 -25.36 12.83 -3.69
C ALA A 64 -25.39 13.99 -2.68
N GLU A 65 -24.33 14.13 -1.88
CA GLU A 65 -24.16 15.22 -0.91
C GLU A 65 -23.44 16.45 -1.51
N ASN A 66 -22.85 16.33 -2.71
CA ASN A 66 -22.03 17.33 -3.37
C ASN A 66 -22.34 17.40 -4.87
N GLU A 67 -23.54 17.86 -5.22
CA GLU A 67 -24.08 17.85 -6.59
C GLU A 67 -23.19 18.57 -7.63
N ASN A 68 -22.33 19.50 -7.18
CA ASN A 68 -21.37 20.23 -8.02
C ASN A 68 -20.02 19.52 -8.19
N ILE A 69 -19.83 18.30 -7.62
CA ILE A 69 -18.61 17.51 -7.78
C ILE A 69 -18.95 16.16 -8.41
N LYS A 70 -18.28 15.82 -9.51
CA LYS A 70 -18.36 14.51 -10.13
C LYS A 70 -17.08 13.72 -9.84
N VAL A 71 -17.20 12.51 -9.31
CA VAL A 71 -16.10 11.59 -9.02
C VAL A 71 -16.16 10.41 -9.97
N THR A 72 -15.07 10.18 -10.71
CA THR A 72 -14.92 9.00 -11.57
C THR A 72 -13.85 8.09 -10.97
N ILE A 73 -14.26 6.90 -10.53
CA ILE A 73 -13.37 5.86 -10.00
C ILE A 73 -12.87 5.00 -11.15
N VAL A 74 -11.56 4.72 -11.20
CA VAL A 74 -10.94 3.89 -12.27
C VAL A 74 -9.95 2.91 -11.65
N GLY A 75 -10.29 1.64 -11.67
CA GLY A 75 -9.43 0.56 -11.21
C GLY A 75 -8.31 0.26 -12.21
N GLN A 76 -7.10 0.04 -11.70
CA GLN A 76 -5.91 -0.23 -12.52
C GLN A 76 -5.45 -1.69 -12.43
N GLY A 77 -5.96 -2.45 -11.45
CA GLY A 77 -5.74 -3.89 -11.33
C GLY A 77 -4.41 -4.30 -10.70
N GLY A 78 -3.72 -3.40 -10.00
CA GLY A 78 -2.52 -3.70 -9.22
C GLY A 78 -1.57 -2.51 -9.07
N TYR A 79 -0.62 -2.64 -8.14
CA TYR A 79 0.36 -1.59 -7.85
C TYR A 79 1.34 -1.35 -9.01
N ASP A 80 1.87 -2.40 -9.64
CA ASP A 80 2.75 -2.24 -10.80
C ASP A 80 2.00 -1.64 -12.00
N ALA A 81 0.78 -2.10 -12.27
CA ALA A 81 -0.04 -1.62 -13.37
C ALA A 81 -0.38 -0.12 -13.23
N ILE A 82 -0.70 0.36 -12.01
CA ILE A 82 -0.98 1.80 -11.82
C ILE A 82 0.28 2.64 -12.00
N VAL A 83 1.45 2.17 -11.53
CA VAL A 83 2.73 2.89 -11.68
C VAL A 83 3.09 3.04 -13.15
N GLU A 84 3.05 1.97 -13.95
CA GLU A 84 3.32 2.01 -15.38
C GLU A 84 2.39 3.00 -16.11
N ARG A 85 1.10 2.98 -15.77
CA ARG A 85 0.12 3.88 -16.38
C ARG A 85 0.30 5.33 -15.94
N LEU A 86 0.67 5.57 -14.67
CA LEU A 86 0.98 6.92 -14.17
C LEU A 86 2.25 7.47 -14.84
N GLU A 87 3.27 6.67 -15.07
CA GLU A 87 4.47 7.09 -15.82
C GLU A 87 4.13 7.48 -17.27
N ALA A 88 3.32 6.68 -17.95
CA ALA A 88 2.86 7.00 -19.31
C ALA A 88 1.98 8.27 -19.34
N ALA A 89 1.10 8.42 -18.34
CA ALA A 89 0.25 9.60 -18.21
C ALA A 89 1.06 10.86 -17.86
N ALA A 90 2.10 10.74 -17.03
CA ALA A 90 3.02 11.84 -16.72
C ALA A 90 3.77 12.32 -17.98
N ALA A 91 4.29 11.37 -18.78
CA ALA A 91 4.98 11.68 -20.03
C ALA A 91 4.08 12.37 -21.07
N SER A 92 2.77 12.08 -21.07
CA SER A 92 1.77 12.67 -21.96
C SER A 92 1.00 13.85 -21.37
N ASN A 93 1.30 14.25 -20.13
CA ASN A 93 0.59 15.30 -19.37
C ASN A 93 -0.91 15.01 -19.22
N THR A 94 -1.28 13.75 -18.96
CA THR A 94 -2.67 13.27 -18.80
C THR A 94 -2.91 12.57 -17.48
N LEU A 95 -2.14 12.93 -16.44
CA LEU A 95 -2.32 12.38 -15.09
C LEU A 95 -3.76 12.59 -14.61
N PRO A 96 -4.33 11.63 -13.86
CA PRO A 96 -5.64 11.82 -13.21
C PRO A 96 -5.57 12.94 -12.16
N THR A 97 -6.69 13.31 -11.57
CA THR A 97 -6.72 14.29 -10.48
C THR A 97 -6.02 13.74 -9.24
N MET A 98 -6.28 12.48 -8.92
CA MET A 98 -5.75 11.80 -7.74
C MET A 98 -5.53 10.31 -8.00
N ALA A 99 -4.63 9.70 -7.24
CA ALA A 99 -4.38 8.27 -7.36
C ALA A 99 -3.95 7.64 -6.02
N ILE A 100 -4.12 6.31 -5.91
CA ILE A 100 -3.45 5.52 -4.88
C ILE A 100 -2.05 5.18 -5.41
N ILE A 101 -1.04 5.51 -4.61
CA ILE A 101 0.36 5.14 -4.85
C ILE A 101 0.90 4.44 -3.61
N GLU A 102 1.59 3.33 -3.79
CA GLU A 102 2.32 2.69 -2.70
C GLU A 102 3.42 3.64 -2.21
N GLU A 103 3.69 3.62 -0.91
CA GLU A 103 4.60 4.58 -0.27
C GLU A 103 6.01 4.62 -0.87
N THR A 104 6.51 3.47 -1.32
CA THR A 104 7.85 3.34 -1.90
C THR A 104 7.99 4.01 -3.26
N PHE A 105 6.88 4.24 -3.96
CA PHE A 105 6.87 4.99 -5.23
C PHE A 105 6.70 6.50 -5.05
N LEU A 106 6.43 6.98 -3.84
CA LEU A 106 6.23 8.41 -3.61
C LEU A 106 7.47 9.22 -4.04
N GLY A 107 8.67 8.70 -3.78
CA GLY A 107 9.93 9.34 -4.22
C GLY A 107 10.02 9.59 -5.74
N ARG A 108 9.35 8.76 -6.55
CA ARG A 108 9.30 8.89 -8.00
C ARG A 108 8.29 9.96 -8.45
N PHE A 109 7.15 10.06 -7.77
CA PHE A 109 6.04 10.91 -8.18
C PHE A 109 5.93 12.23 -7.40
N TYR A 110 6.68 12.43 -6.28
CA TYR A 110 6.54 13.63 -5.46
C TYR A 110 6.66 14.96 -6.22
N PRO A 111 7.50 15.09 -7.28
CA PRO A 111 7.58 16.36 -8.01
C PRO A 111 6.29 16.71 -8.76
N LEU A 112 5.44 15.71 -8.99
CA LEU A 112 4.18 15.84 -9.72
C LEU A 112 2.97 15.94 -8.79
N THR A 113 3.17 15.88 -7.45
CA THR A 113 2.09 15.95 -6.46
C THR A 113 2.05 17.31 -5.78
N VAL A 114 0.89 17.66 -5.24
CA VAL A 114 0.70 18.89 -4.46
C VAL A 114 1.08 18.70 -2.99
N ASP A 115 1.29 19.81 -2.27
CA ASP A 115 1.35 19.82 -0.82
C ASP A 115 -0.08 19.77 -0.26
N LEU A 116 -0.46 18.62 0.29
CA LEU A 116 -1.81 18.38 0.80
C LEU A 116 -2.12 19.22 2.05
N SER A 117 -1.11 19.73 2.77
CA SER A 117 -1.34 20.62 3.92
C SER A 117 -1.98 21.95 3.53
N GLN A 118 -1.98 22.30 2.24
CA GLN A 118 -2.64 23.50 1.71
C GLN A 118 -4.14 23.27 1.46
N TYR A 119 -4.60 22.03 1.43
CA TYR A 119 -5.96 21.64 1.05
C TYR A 119 -6.71 20.93 2.17
N LEU A 120 -6.00 20.21 3.05
CA LEU A 120 -6.59 19.54 4.20
C LEU A 120 -6.46 20.39 5.46
N SER A 121 -7.49 20.39 6.31
CA SER A 121 -7.43 21.09 7.58
C SER A 121 -6.40 20.46 8.53
N ALA A 122 -5.84 21.26 9.43
CA ALA A 122 -4.94 20.74 10.45
C ALA A 122 -5.61 19.68 11.34
N GLU A 123 -6.92 19.77 11.57
CA GLU A 123 -7.71 18.78 12.30
C GLU A 123 -7.78 17.45 11.52
N THR A 124 -8.08 17.51 10.21
CA THR A 124 -8.09 16.32 9.34
C THR A 124 -6.73 15.62 9.33
N ILE A 125 -5.64 16.39 9.19
CA ILE A 125 -4.27 15.86 9.19
C ILE A 125 -3.93 15.22 10.55
N ALA A 126 -4.29 15.86 11.66
CA ALA A 126 -4.04 15.37 13.00
C ALA A 126 -4.87 14.10 13.34
N ASN A 127 -6.00 13.89 12.67
CA ASN A 127 -6.85 12.72 12.87
C ASN A 127 -6.31 11.46 12.17
N TYR A 128 -5.40 11.56 11.20
CA TYR A 128 -4.75 10.38 10.66
C TYR A 128 -3.86 9.69 11.70
N GLN A 129 -3.80 8.37 11.67
CA GLN A 129 -2.84 7.58 12.45
C GLN A 129 -1.42 8.00 12.08
N GLN A 130 -0.70 8.59 13.04
CA GLN A 130 0.61 9.22 12.76
C GLN A 130 1.66 8.20 12.29
N GLY A 131 1.63 6.97 12.80
CA GLY A 131 2.50 5.88 12.33
C GLY A 131 2.30 5.53 10.86
N LEU A 132 1.09 5.74 10.31
CA LEU A 132 0.79 5.52 8.91
C LEU A 132 1.01 6.79 8.06
N LEU A 133 0.73 7.97 8.63
CA LEU A 133 0.85 9.26 7.94
C LEU A 133 2.30 9.61 7.63
N VAL A 134 3.27 9.15 8.45
CA VAL A 134 4.70 9.44 8.26
C VAL A 134 5.20 9.06 6.86
N SER A 135 4.65 8.02 6.27
CA SER A 135 4.96 7.58 4.91
C SER A 135 4.47 8.54 3.81
N GLY A 136 3.54 9.43 4.15
CA GLY A 136 3.02 10.46 3.24
C GLY A 136 3.91 11.71 3.12
N TYR A 137 4.89 11.86 4.01
CA TYR A 137 5.83 12.98 3.95
C TYR A 137 7.03 12.67 3.07
N TYR A 138 7.35 13.59 2.15
CA TYR A 138 8.56 13.60 1.36
C TYR A 138 9.24 14.96 1.50
N ASP A 139 10.50 14.98 1.92
CA ASP A 139 11.28 16.21 2.22
C ASP A 139 10.52 17.18 3.17
N GLY A 140 9.84 16.65 4.16
CA GLY A 140 9.07 17.43 5.13
C GLY A 140 7.75 18.00 4.63
N VAL A 141 7.36 17.71 3.38
CA VAL A 141 6.10 18.16 2.76
C VAL A 141 5.10 17.02 2.73
N LEU A 142 3.86 17.26 3.14
CA LEU A 142 2.78 16.27 3.09
C LEU A 142 2.32 16.04 1.64
N ARG A 143 2.78 14.96 1.01
CA ARG A 143 2.49 14.61 -0.39
C ARG A 143 1.36 13.60 -0.55
N ALA A 144 1.10 12.81 0.49
CA ALA A 144 0.11 11.75 0.45
C ALA A 144 -0.56 11.56 1.82
N VAL A 145 -1.75 10.95 1.85
CA VAL A 145 -2.41 10.52 3.09
C VAL A 145 -2.74 9.03 3.03
N PRO A 146 -2.76 8.34 4.18
CA PRO A 146 -3.03 6.91 4.26
C PRO A 146 -4.43 6.57 3.72
N PHE A 147 -4.54 5.45 2.98
CA PHE A 147 -5.82 4.86 2.60
C PHE A 147 -5.87 3.37 2.91
N ASN A 148 -5.32 2.52 2.06
CA ASN A 148 -5.29 1.08 2.27
C ASN A 148 -3.94 0.66 2.85
N ARG A 149 -3.77 0.90 4.17
CA ARG A 149 -2.49 0.65 4.86
C ARG A 149 -2.47 -0.70 5.54
N SER A 150 -1.34 -1.38 5.45
CA SER A 150 -1.13 -2.69 6.07
C SER A 150 0.26 -2.83 6.69
N MET A 151 0.42 -3.87 7.49
CA MET A 151 1.69 -4.33 8.05
C MET A 151 1.72 -5.86 8.02
N PRO A 152 2.88 -6.51 7.93
CA PRO A 152 2.98 -7.95 8.14
C PRO A 152 2.60 -8.32 9.57
N ASN A 153 1.72 -9.29 9.71
CA ASN A 153 1.30 -9.87 10.96
C ASN A 153 1.51 -11.38 10.94
N LEU A 154 1.61 -11.99 12.10
CA LEU A 154 1.68 -13.42 12.25
C LEU A 154 0.27 -14.03 12.18
N TYR A 155 0.00 -14.80 11.11
CA TYR A 155 -1.19 -15.62 10.97
C TYR A 155 -0.92 -17.01 11.56
N ILE A 156 -1.85 -17.52 12.36
CA ILE A 156 -1.78 -18.86 12.90
C ILE A 156 -3.07 -19.64 12.64
N ASN A 157 -2.92 -20.92 12.31
CA ASN A 157 -4.02 -21.89 12.32
C ASN A 157 -4.16 -22.42 13.74
N ARG A 158 -5.09 -21.85 14.52
CA ARG A 158 -5.31 -22.22 15.93
C ARG A 158 -5.71 -23.68 16.08
N THR A 159 -6.42 -24.25 15.10
CA THR A 159 -6.79 -25.66 15.10
C THR A 159 -5.55 -26.55 15.14
N LEU A 160 -4.52 -26.28 14.29
CA LEU A 160 -3.28 -27.04 14.29
C LEU A 160 -2.46 -26.85 15.58
N PHE A 161 -2.47 -25.63 16.17
CA PHE A 161 -1.87 -25.38 17.47
C PHE A 161 -2.52 -26.24 18.57
N ASN A 162 -3.87 -26.28 18.59
CA ASN A 162 -4.63 -27.07 19.56
C ASN A 162 -4.37 -28.58 19.37
N GLU A 163 -4.31 -29.08 18.13
CA GLU A 163 -3.96 -30.48 17.83
C GLU A 163 -2.56 -30.86 18.33
N ALA A 164 -1.62 -29.92 18.27
CA ALA A 164 -0.26 -30.11 18.79
C ALA A 164 -0.13 -29.87 20.29
N GLY A 165 -1.20 -29.43 20.98
CA GLY A 165 -1.20 -29.12 22.40
C GLY A 165 -0.45 -27.83 22.73
N ILE A 166 -0.33 -26.90 21.78
CA ILE A 166 0.37 -25.62 21.92
C ILE A 166 -0.67 -24.52 22.16
N THR A 167 -0.55 -23.80 23.27
CA THR A 167 -1.44 -22.70 23.66
C THR A 167 -0.81 -21.33 23.37
N ASP A 168 0.50 -21.25 23.58
CA ASP A 168 1.24 -19.98 23.50
C ASP A 168 1.56 -19.63 22.04
N VAL A 169 1.47 -18.35 21.71
CA VAL A 169 1.83 -17.82 20.39
C VAL A 169 3.22 -17.21 20.48
N PRO A 170 4.12 -17.50 19.52
CA PRO A 170 5.46 -16.96 19.57
C PRO A 170 5.47 -15.43 19.42
N THR A 171 6.27 -14.77 20.23
CA THR A 171 6.46 -13.31 20.25
C THR A 171 7.87 -12.89 19.85
N THR A 172 8.81 -13.84 19.81
CA THR A 172 10.19 -13.65 19.36
C THR A 172 10.52 -14.62 18.23
N TRP A 173 11.59 -14.34 17.48
CA TRP A 173 12.04 -15.23 16.42
C TRP A 173 12.52 -16.59 16.93
N GLU A 174 13.17 -16.63 18.10
CA GLU A 174 13.54 -17.89 18.74
C GLU A 174 12.29 -18.74 19.02
N GLU A 175 11.26 -18.15 19.62
CA GLU A 175 9.98 -18.82 19.89
C GLU A 175 9.27 -19.22 18.59
N TYR A 176 9.35 -18.40 17.52
CA TYR A 176 8.74 -18.67 16.22
C TYR A 176 9.25 -19.99 15.62
N PHE A 177 10.56 -20.14 15.49
CA PHE A 177 11.13 -21.36 14.93
C PHE A 177 10.97 -22.56 15.87
N ALA A 178 11.13 -22.38 17.19
CA ALA A 178 10.90 -23.46 18.15
C ALA A 178 9.43 -23.94 18.14
N THR A 179 8.48 -23.05 17.88
CA THR A 179 7.06 -23.39 17.74
C THR A 179 6.81 -24.07 16.39
N ALA A 180 7.45 -23.59 15.30
CA ALA A 180 7.37 -24.23 13.99
C ALA A 180 7.85 -25.69 14.00
N GLU A 181 8.96 -25.99 14.68
CA GLU A 181 9.44 -27.38 14.85
C GLU A 181 8.38 -28.26 15.51
N LYS A 182 7.73 -27.78 16.58
CA LYS A 182 6.71 -28.55 17.32
C LYS A 182 5.43 -28.76 16.52
N LEU A 183 5.05 -27.79 15.66
CA LEU A 183 3.86 -27.84 14.82
C LEU A 183 4.07 -28.71 13.57
N THR A 184 5.32 -28.93 13.17
CA THR A 184 5.65 -29.71 11.98
C THR A 184 5.25 -31.17 12.16
N ASN A 185 4.42 -31.68 11.24
CA ASN A 185 4.00 -33.07 11.22
C ASN A 185 4.20 -33.63 9.80
N LYS A 186 5.37 -34.22 9.58
CA LYS A 186 5.75 -34.78 8.25
C LYS A 186 4.83 -35.90 7.78
N ASP A 187 4.29 -36.70 8.71
CA ASP A 187 3.39 -37.79 8.38
C ASP A 187 2.03 -37.30 7.84
N LYS A 188 1.59 -36.12 8.32
CA LYS A 188 0.36 -35.43 7.84
C LYS A 188 0.63 -34.44 6.71
N GLY A 189 1.89 -34.18 6.34
CA GLY A 189 2.27 -33.14 5.39
C GLY A 189 2.01 -31.72 5.90
N VAL A 190 2.13 -31.49 7.22
CA VAL A 190 1.95 -30.20 7.87
C VAL A 190 3.30 -29.57 8.15
N TYR A 191 3.49 -28.35 7.68
CA TYR A 191 4.62 -27.48 7.97
C TYR A 191 4.29 -26.55 9.12
N GLY A 192 5.26 -26.32 10.02
CA GLY A 192 5.07 -25.44 11.17
C GLY A 192 5.05 -23.98 10.80
N ALA A 193 5.87 -23.57 9.84
CA ALA A 193 5.93 -22.21 9.34
C ALA A 193 5.99 -22.16 7.82
N GLY A 194 5.67 -21.00 7.24
CA GLY A 194 5.82 -20.75 5.80
C GLY A 194 6.62 -19.47 5.54
N ILE A 195 7.31 -19.46 4.41
CA ILE A 195 8.04 -18.30 3.93
C ILE A 195 7.21 -17.59 2.85
N CYS A 196 6.99 -16.29 3.01
CA CYS A 196 6.27 -15.45 2.07
C CYS A 196 7.05 -14.15 1.84
N TRP A 197 8.26 -14.27 1.29
CA TRP A 197 9.03 -13.10 0.84
C TRP A 197 8.63 -12.84 -0.61
N ASP A 198 7.69 -11.97 -0.81
CA ASP A 198 7.09 -11.70 -2.11
C ASP A 198 8.01 -10.91 -3.05
N THR A 199 7.46 -10.56 -4.22
CA THR A 199 8.21 -9.93 -5.32
C THR A 199 8.73 -8.53 -5.00
N ASP A 200 8.32 -7.92 -3.90
CA ASP A 200 8.78 -6.60 -3.44
C ASP A 200 9.62 -6.66 -2.15
N ALA A 201 9.99 -7.87 -1.72
CA ALA A 201 10.75 -8.15 -0.50
C ALA A 201 10.17 -7.52 0.80
N TRP A 202 8.92 -7.10 0.81
CA TRP A 202 8.29 -6.36 1.93
C TRP A 202 8.24 -7.15 3.23
N ILE A 203 7.93 -8.46 3.16
CA ILE A 203 7.94 -9.32 4.34
C ILE A 203 9.36 -9.50 4.86
N PHE A 204 10.35 -9.70 3.96
CA PHE A 204 11.76 -9.78 4.36
C PHE A 204 12.23 -8.47 5.01
N GLU A 205 11.85 -7.32 4.48
CA GLU A 205 12.15 -6.00 5.03
C GLU A 205 11.67 -5.89 6.50
N SER A 206 10.44 -6.36 6.78
CA SER A 206 9.90 -6.39 8.15
C SER A 206 10.66 -7.36 9.05
N ILE A 207 11.05 -8.53 8.54
CA ILE A 207 11.87 -9.48 9.28
C ILE A 207 13.23 -8.86 9.60
N LEU A 208 13.85 -8.18 8.63
CA LEU A 208 15.13 -7.52 8.80
C LEU A 208 15.06 -6.43 9.88
N TYR A 209 14.05 -5.56 9.84
CA TYR A 209 13.85 -4.51 10.86
C TYR A 209 13.62 -5.11 12.24
N SER A 210 12.81 -6.15 12.36
CA SER A 210 12.56 -6.81 13.65
C SER A 210 13.80 -7.46 14.24
N HIS A 211 14.79 -7.81 13.41
CA HIS A 211 16.12 -8.25 13.85
C HIS A 211 17.13 -7.09 14.08
N GLY A 212 16.68 -5.84 13.93
CA GLY A 212 17.54 -4.66 14.12
C GLY A 212 18.45 -4.36 12.94
N GLY A 213 18.20 -4.97 11.76
CA GLY A 213 18.89 -4.64 10.51
C GLY A 213 18.17 -3.56 9.72
N ASP A 214 18.77 -3.07 8.63
CA ASP A 214 18.18 -2.14 7.70
C ASP A 214 18.72 -2.38 6.28
N ILE A 215 18.02 -1.88 5.26
CA ILE A 215 18.45 -1.99 3.85
C ILE A 215 19.24 -0.75 3.44
N ILE A 216 18.78 0.43 3.86
CA ILE A 216 19.35 1.73 3.47
C ILE A 216 19.54 2.63 4.70
N SER A 217 20.54 3.49 4.67
CA SER A 217 20.76 4.49 5.71
C SER A 217 19.61 5.48 5.85
N GLU A 218 19.41 6.07 7.03
CA GLU A 218 18.31 7.00 7.34
C GLU A 218 18.25 8.20 6.36
N ASP A 219 19.40 8.65 5.87
CA ASP A 219 19.53 9.73 4.88
C ASP A 219 19.34 9.28 3.44
N ASN A 220 19.05 7.99 3.22
CA ASN A 220 18.85 7.34 1.90
C ASN A 220 20.06 7.48 0.94
N THR A 221 21.29 7.58 1.46
CA THR A 221 22.49 7.76 0.64
C THR A 221 23.37 6.52 0.53
N LYS A 222 23.17 5.53 1.41
CA LYS A 222 24.01 4.33 1.49
C LYS A 222 23.16 3.08 1.69
N ILE A 223 23.48 2.01 0.96
CA ILE A 223 22.97 0.67 1.26
C ILE A 223 23.74 0.11 2.46
N VAL A 224 23.00 -0.32 3.49
CA VAL A 224 23.56 -0.85 4.75
C VAL A 224 23.22 -2.33 4.97
N LEU A 225 22.58 -2.97 4.00
CA LEU A 225 22.07 -4.36 4.04
C LEU A 225 23.15 -5.37 4.47
N ASN A 226 24.42 -5.13 4.10
CA ASN A 226 25.57 -5.98 4.40
C ASN A 226 26.57 -5.35 5.38
N ASP A 227 26.23 -4.26 6.05
CA ASP A 227 27.08 -3.64 7.09
C ASP A 227 27.16 -4.54 8.35
N THR A 228 26.18 -5.44 8.52
CA THR A 228 26.14 -6.49 9.55
C THR A 228 25.82 -7.85 8.91
N THR A 229 25.89 -8.93 9.70
CA THR A 229 25.54 -10.28 9.24
C THR A 229 24.02 -10.56 9.26
N VAL A 230 23.20 -9.68 9.82
CA VAL A 230 21.79 -9.93 10.13
C VAL A 230 21.00 -10.43 8.91
N ALA A 231 21.13 -9.77 7.76
CA ALA A 231 20.41 -10.21 6.56
C ALA A 231 20.82 -11.61 6.08
N ALA A 232 22.12 -11.91 6.13
CA ALA A 232 22.66 -13.22 5.75
C ALA A 232 22.28 -14.31 6.77
N ASP A 233 22.26 -13.97 8.06
CA ASP A 233 21.87 -14.89 9.14
C ASP A 233 20.40 -15.28 8.99
N ILE A 234 19.50 -14.33 8.69
CA ILE A 234 18.07 -14.58 8.41
C ILE A 234 17.94 -15.56 7.22
N VAL A 235 18.61 -15.28 6.11
CA VAL A 235 18.57 -16.15 4.92
C VAL A 235 19.05 -17.56 5.26
N THR A 236 20.18 -17.69 5.96
CA THR A 236 20.77 -18.97 6.38
C THR A 236 19.82 -19.75 7.31
N GLU A 237 19.16 -19.07 8.23
CA GLU A 237 18.21 -19.69 9.15
C GLU A 237 16.99 -20.26 8.41
N TYR A 238 16.42 -19.50 7.47
CA TYR A 238 15.33 -20.01 6.66
C TYR A 238 15.75 -21.17 5.75
N GLN A 239 16.93 -21.12 5.12
CA GLN A 239 17.48 -22.23 4.34
C GLN A 239 17.56 -23.50 5.18
N LYS A 240 18.10 -23.42 6.40
CA LYS A 240 18.17 -24.54 7.35
C LYS A 240 16.77 -25.14 7.60
N TYR A 241 15.79 -24.32 7.96
CA TYR A 241 14.46 -24.82 8.30
C TYR A 241 13.66 -25.32 7.09
N ILE A 242 13.95 -24.82 5.90
CA ILE A 242 13.45 -25.39 4.63
C ILE A 242 14.00 -26.79 4.42
N ASP A 243 15.32 -26.99 4.53
CA ASP A 243 15.99 -28.29 4.38
C ASP A 243 15.54 -29.31 5.42
N GLU A 244 15.27 -28.86 6.65
CA GLU A 244 14.72 -29.67 7.71
C GLU A 244 13.22 -29.98 7.50
N GLY A 245 12.55 -29.37 6.50
CA GLY A 245 11.13 -29.56 6.22
C GLY A 245 10.21 -29.00 7.30
N VAL A 246 10.65 -27.97 8.01
CA VAL A 246 9.89 -27.21 9.02
C VAL A 246 9.18 -26.03 8.38
N VAL A 247 9.86 -25.36 7.45
CA VAL A 247 9.34 -24.21 6.71
C VAL A 247 8.84 -24.65 5.34
N PHE A 248 7.57 -24.34 5.05
CA PHE A 248 7.01 -24.52 3.71
C PHE A 248 7.61 -23.48 2.76
N ASN A 249 8.21 -23.98 1.68
CA ASN A 249 8.87 -23.16 0.68
C ASN A 249 8.03 -23.08 -0.61
N PRO A 250 7.38 -21.93 -0.91
CA PRO A 250 6.58 -21.76 -2.11
C PRO A 250 7.42 -21.55 -3.38
N TYR A 251 8.71 -21.20 -3.27
CA TYR A 251 9.58 -20.89 -4.42
C TYR A 251 9.92 -22.08 -5.29
N ILE A 252 9.72 -23.31 -4.79
CA ILE A 252 9.88 -24.53 -5.60
C ILE A 252 8.71 -24.78 -6.55
N TYR A 253 7.59 -24.05 -6.38
CA TYR A 253 6.45 -24.08 -7.27
C TYR A 253 6.53 -22.92 -8.26
N GLN A 254 6.04 -23.11 -9.49
CA GLN A 254 6.06 -22.06 -10.52
C GLN A 254 4.81 -21.18 -10.47
N ASP A 255 4.30 -20.93 -9.26
CA ASP A 255 3.09 -20.16 -9.01
C ASP A 255 3.38 -18.89 -8.19
N ASN A 256 2.39 -18.05 -8.07
CA ASN A 256 2.48 -16.87 -7.21
C ASN A 256 2.66 -17.26 -5.74
N VAL A 257 3.67 -16.72 -5.09
CA VAL A 257 4.05 -17.02 -3.69
C VAL A 257 2.89 -16.84 -2.72
N TRP A 258 2.15 -15.72 -2.83
CA TRP A 258 0.99 -15.44 -2.00
C TRP A 258 -0.12 -16.48 -2.15
N SER A 259 -0.44 -16.84 -3.40
CA SER A 259 -1.46 -17.85 -3.69
C SER A 259 -1.06 -19.21 -3.15
N THR A 260 0.21 -19.57 -3.27
CA THR A 260 0.75 -20.87 -2.82
C THR A 260 0.72 -20.98 -1.30
N ILE A 261 1.17 -19.94 -0.58
CA ILE A 261 1.09 -19.87 0.89
C ILE A 261 -0.36 -19.89 1.36
N GLY A 262 -1.21 -19.05 0.76
CA GLY A 262 -2.63 -19.00 1.10
C GLY A 262 -3.33 -20.34 0.94
N SER A 263 -3.08 -21.05 -0.17
CA SER A 263 -3.63 -22.38 -0.40
C SER A 263 -3.16 -23.39 0.65
N ALA A 264 -1.85 -23.43 0.95
CA ALA A 264 -1.32 -24.33 1.98
C ALA A 264 -1.92 -24.05 3.37
N PHE A 265 -2.14 -22.78 3.71
CA PHE A 265 -2.76 -22.38 4.97
C PHE A 265 -4.25 -22.80 5.04
N LEU A 266 -5.02 -22.54 3.99
CA LEU A 266 -6.45 -22.89 3.88
C LEU A 266 -6.68 -24.41 3.84
N GLU A 267 -5.72 -25.17 3.32
CA GLU A 267 -5.77 -26.65 3.29
C GLU A 267 -5.35 -27.30 4.62
N GLY A 268 -4.99 -26.49 5.64
CA GLY A 268 -4.50 -27.01 6.92
C GLY A 268 -3.12 -27.68 6.82
N LYS A 269 -2.32 -27.33 5.81
CA LYS A 269 -0.96 -27.83 5.61
C LYS A 269 0.11 -26.89 6.15
N LEU A 270 -0.29 -25.69 6.57
CA LEU A 270 0.59 -24.68 7.11
C LEU A 270 0.04 -24.16 8.43
N ALA A 271 0.86 -24.20 9.49
CA ALA A 271 0.40 -23.80 10.82
C ALA A 271 0.52 -22.30 11.07
N MET A 272 1.56 -21.63 10.55
CA MET A 272 1.74 -20.19 10.70
C MET A 272 2.58 -19.59 9.55
N PHE A 273 2.35 -18.31 9.28
CA PHE A 273 3.14 -17.53 8.32
C PHE A 273 2.99 -16.03 8.60
N LEU A 274 3.90 -15.24 8.05
CA LEU A 274 3.79 -13.78 8.04
C LEU A 274 3.06 -13.31 6.79
N GLY A 275 2.05 -12.48 6.96
CA GLY A 275 1.24 -11.98 5.86
C GLY A 275 0.61 -10.61 6.14
N SER A 276 0.12 -9.97 5.08
CA SER A 276 -0.57 -8.69 5.18
C SER A 276 -1.86 -8.80 5.99
N ASN A 277 -2.10 -7.89 6.95
CA ASN A 277 -3.42 -7.79 7.57
C ASN A 277 -4.53 -7.38 6.58
N GLY A 278 -4.17 -6.76 5.45
CA GLY A 278 -5.14 -6.35 4.42
C GLY A 278 -5.89 -7.49 3.71
N VAL A 279 -5.55 -8.75 4.01
CA VAL A 279 -6.28 -9.93 3.55
C VAL A 279 -7.03 -10.65 4.68
N TYR A 280 -7.04 -10.08 5.88
CA TYR A 280 -7.58 -10.74 7.07
C TYR A 280 -9.04 -11.15 6.93
N SER A 281 -9.91 -10.23 6.51
CA SER A 281 -11.36 -10.51 6.43
C SER A 281 -11.67 -11.67 5.48
N MET A 282 -10.98 -11.70 4.33
CA MET A 282 -11.09 -12.77 3.35
C MET A 282 -10.58 -14.11 3.92
N TYR A 283 -9.38 -14.13 4.49
CA TYR A 283 -8.80 -15.36 5.04
C TYR A 283 -9.60 -15.88 6.23
N ASN A 284 -10.08 -15.00 7.11
CA ASN A 284 -10.90 -15.39 8.26
C ASN A 284 -12.19 -16.10 7.82
N GLN A 285 -12.84 -15.57 6.76
CA GLN A 285 -14.03 -16.24 6.20
C GLN A 285 -13.67 -17.60 5.57
N TRP A 286 -12.64 -17.67 4.75
CA TRP A 286 -12.24 -18.91 4.08
C TRP A 286 -11.79 -19.99 5.06
N MET A 287 -11.06 -19.62 6.12
CA MET A 287 -10.66 -20.56 7.17
C MET A 287 -11.87 -21.11 7.92
N LYS A 288 -12.85 -20.26 8.26
CA LYS A 288 -14.13 -20.71 8.87
C LYS A 288 -14.88 -21.67 7.94
N ASP A 289 -14.96 -21.37 6.64
CA ASP A 289 -15.63 -22.23 5.65
C ASP A 289 -14.89 -23.57 5.49
N ALA A 290 -13.58 -23.59 5.62
CA ALA A 290 -12.74 -24.78 5.62
C ALA A 290 -12.78 -25.58 6.95
N GLY A 291 -13.40 -25.03 8.00
CA GLY A 291 -13.51 -25.67 9.32
C GLY A 291 -12.30 -25.47 10.23
N TYR A 292 -11.47 -24.46 9.95
CA TYR A 292 -10.33 -24.09 10.78
C TYR A 292 -10.59 -22.79 11.56
N GLU A 293 -9.95 -22.68 12.71
CA GLU A 293 -9.87 -21.44 13.50
C GLU A 293 -8.56 -20.71 13.15
N MET A 294 -8.67 -19.42 12.83
CA MET A 294 -7.53 -18.56 12.52
C MET A 294 -7.42 -17.43 13.53
N GLU A 295 -6.19 -17.08 13.88
CA GLU A 295 -5.90 -15.88 14.65
C GLU A 295 -4.82 -15.05 13.91
N ILE A 296 -4.81 -13.75 14.18
CA ILE A 296 -3.77 -12.82 13.74
C ILE A 296 -3.09 -12.22 14.97
N HIS A 297 -1.76 -12.18 14.96
CA HIS A 297 -0.96 -11.69 16.07
C HIS A 297 0.10 -10.71 15.59
N GLN A 298 0.75 -10.02 16.52
CA GLN A 298 1.89 -9.18 16.19
C GLN A 298 3.03 -10.01 15.59
N HIS A 299 3.78 -9.37 14.72
CA HIS A 299 5.01 -9.92 14.17
C HIS A 299 6.01 -10.25 15.29
N PRO A 300 6.78 -11.34 15.21
CA PRO A 300 7.85 -11.60 16.18
C PRO A 300 8.81 -10.41 16.30
N ASP A 301 9.20 -10.07 17.52
CA ASP A 301 10.09 -8.93 17.82
C ASP A 301 9.65 -7.59 17.19
N ALA A 302 8.33 -7.38 17.06
CA ALA A 302 7.73 -6.20 16.42
C ALA A 302 8.22 -4.86 16.98
N ALA A 303 8.61 -4.83 18.27
CA ALA A 303 9.07 -3.62 18.95
C ALA A 303 10.33 -2.98 18.32
N ASN A 304 11.10 -3.74 17.53
CA ASN A 304 12.29 -3.24 16.84
C ASN A 304 11.95 -2.51 15.52
N GLY A 305 10.74 -2.64 15.02
CA GLY A 305 10.27 -1.98 13.79
C GLY A 305 9.67 -2.95 12.80
N ILE A 306 8.55 -2.56 12.17
CA ILE A 306 7.86 -3.32 11.14
C ILE A 306 7.56 -2.43 9.95
N ALA A 307 7.92 -2.86 8.75
CA ALA A 307 7.64 -2.13 7.52
C ALA A 307 6.14 -1.91 7.33
N THR A 308 5.73 -0.68 7.10
CA THR A 308 4.38 -0.38 6.61
C THR A 308 4.27 -0.78 5.14
N GLY A 309 3.05 -0.97 4.65
CA GLY A 309 2.82 -1.36 3.26
C GLY A 309 1.56 -0.77 2.68
N ALA A 310 1.39 -1.01 1.38
CA ALA A 310 0.24 -0.61 0.59
C ALA A 310 0.09 0.92 0.38
N GLY A 311 -1.11 1.42 0.08
CA GLY A 311 -1.25 2.67 -0.65
C GLY A 311 -1.62 3.89 0.16
N ASN A 312 -1.12 5.01 -0.34
CA ASN A 312 -1.49 6.36 0.07
C ASN A 312 -2.20 7.06 -1.10
N ILE A 313 -3.07 8.02 -0.81
CA ILE A 313 -3.71 8.87 -1.82
C ILE A 313 -2.88 10.13 -2.03
N VAL A 314 -2.57 10.41 -3.29
CA VAL A 314 -1.93 11.66 -3.75
C VAL A 314 -2.89 12.47 -4.61
N VAL A 315 -2.64 13.79 -4.72
CA VAL A 315 -3.28 14.69 -5.69
C VAL A 315 -2.21 15.25 -6.61
N PHE A 316 -2.42 15.21 -7.93
CA PHE A 316 -1.44 15.64 -8.90
C PHE A 316 -1.49 17.14 -9.19
N SER A 317 -0.33 17.72 -9.48
CA SER A 317 -0.16 19.17 -9.70
C SER A 317 -0.73 19.70 -11.02
N ASN A 318 -1.02 18.80 -12.01
CA ASN A 318 -1.70 19.15 -13.25
C ASN A 318 -3.20 19.44 -13.06
N ALA A 319 -3.81 19.02 -11.92
CA ALA A 319 -5.18 19.33 -11.59
C ALA A 319 -5.38 20.84 -11.38
N THR A 320 -6.54 21.36 -11.76
CA THR A 320 -6.91 22.75 -11.50
C THR A 320 -7.12 22.99 -9.99
N GLU A 321 -7.11 24.23 -9.55
CA GLU A 321 -7.36 24.56 -8.14
C GLU A 321 -8.71 24.02 -7.65
N ALA A 322 -9.76 24.15 -8.45
CA ALA A 322 -11.09 23.63 -8.11
C ALA A 322 -11.07 22.08 -7.98
N GLN A 323 -10.34 21.39 -8.85
CA GLN A 323 -10.18 19.93 -8.76
C GLN A 323 -9.39 19.51 -7.51
N ARG A 324 -8.34 20.23 -7.12
CA ARG A 324 -7.55 19.94 -5.91
C ARG A 324 -8.39 20.10 -4.65
N GLN A 325 -9.21 21.16 -4.59
CA GLN A 325 -10.15 21.39 -3.47
C GLN A 325 -11.23 20.30 -3.42
N ALA A 326 -11.80 19.92 -4.58
CA ALA A 326 -12.77 18.81 -4.67
C ALA A 326 -12.16 17.47 -4.27
N ALA A 327 -10.91 17.20 -4.70
CA ALA A 327 -10.18 15.99 -4.32
C ALA A 327 -9.91 15.94 -2.79
N ALA A 328 -9.48 17.06 -2.19
CA ALA A 328 -9.28 17.13 -0.74
C ALA A 328 -10.59 16.90 0.03
N LYS A 329 -11.71 17.43 -0.47
CA LYS A 329 -13.04 17.19 0.12
C LYS A 329 -13.42 15.70 0.03
N PHE A 330 -13.18 15.04 -1.11
CA PHE A 330 -13.42 13.60 -1.27
C PHE A 330 -12.48 12.76 -0.40
N MET A 331 -11.19 13.13 -0.28
CA MET A 331 -10.25 12.48 0.63
C MET A 331 -10.71 12.57 2.10
N THR A 332 -11.19 13.73 2.52
CA THR A 332 -11.75 13.92 3.88
C THR A 332 -13.00 13.05 4.08
N TYR A 333 -13.84 12.91 3.06
CA TYR A 333 -15.02 12.04 3.10
C TYR A 333 -14.64 10.56 3.21
N LEU A 334 -13.65 10.10 2.43
CA LEU A 334 -13.09 8.74 2.54
C LEU A 334 -12.50 8.47 3.93
N ALA A 335 -11.92 9.47 4.56
CA ALA A 335 -11.32 9.40 5.89
C ALA A 335 -12.31 9.65 7.04
N SER A 336 -13.62 9.81 6.76
CA SER A 336 -14.64 9.90 7.80
C SER A 336 -14.69 8.63 8.62
N ASP A 337 -15.16 8.71 9.86
CA ASP A 337 -15.21 7.56 10.78
C ASP A 337 -15.99 6.40 10.16
N GLU A 338 -17.17 6.68 9.58
CA GLU A 338 -18.01 5.67 8.92
C GLU A 338 -17.27 4.97 7.78
N ASN A 339 -16.65 5.73 6.86
CA ASN A 339 -16.02 5.15 5.67
C ASN A 339 -14.70 4.45 6.00
N ALA A 340 -13.87 5.02 6.87
CA ALA A 340 -12.61 4.41 7.29
C ALA A 340 -12.85 3.12 8.10
N ALA A 341 -13.83 3.10 9.01
CA ALA A 341 -14.23 1.92 9.75
C ALA A 341 -14.81 0.84 8.82
N ALA A 342 -15.75 1.22 7.93
CA ALA A 342 -16.35 0.29 6.98
C ALA A 342 -15.30 -0.35 6.07
N TYR A 343 -14.29 0.41 5.64
CA TYR A 343 -13.19 -0.12 4.84
C TYR A 343 -12.32 -1.12 5.61
N THR A 344 -12.00 -0.83 6.89
CA THR A 344 -11.27 -1.77 7.74
C THR A 344 -12.04 -3.08 7.93
N VAL A 345 -13.34 -3.01 8.22
CA VAL A 345 -14.21 -4.19 8.38
C VAL A 345 -14.28 -5.02 7.10
N LEU A 346 -14.42 -4.36 5.94
CA LEU A 346 -14.51 -5.03 4.64
C LEU A 346 -13.23 -5.80 4.30
N SER A 347 -12.08 -5.18 4.50
CA SER A 347 -10.82 -5.66 3.94
C SER A 347 -9.88 -6.28 4.96
N GLY A 348 -9.83 -5.74 6.18
CA GLY A 348 -8.79 -5.98 7.16
C GLY A 348 -7.61 -5.01 7.05
N TYR A 349 -7.63 -4.01 6.14
CA TYR A 349 -6.65 -2.92 6.19
C TYR A 349 -6.77 -2.14 7.49
N LEU A 350 -5.67 -1.53 7.92
CA LEU A 350 -5.61 -0.80 9.18
C LEU A 350 -6.54 0.42 9.20
N PRO A 351 -7.15 0.75 10.35
CA PRO A 351 -7.93 1.98 10.49
C PRO A 351 -7.00 3.18 10.31
N THR A 352 -7.27 4.00 9.29
CA THR A 352 -6.35 5.09 8.90
C THR A 352 -6.50 6.35 9.74
N THR A 353 -7.60 6.49 10.48
CA THR A 353 -7.84 7.65 11.36
C THR A 353 -7.98 7.22 12.82
N VAL A 354 -7.63 8.14 13.72
CA VAL A 354 -7.70 7.90 15.19
C VAL A 354 -9.15 7.76 15.64
N SER A 355 -10.06 8.58 15.11
CA SER A 355 -11.46 8.60 15.52
C SER A 355 -12.27 7.40 15.04
N CYS A 356 -11.98 6.85 13.85
CA CYS A 356 -12.75 5.74 13.28
C CYS A 356 -12.66 4.45 14.12
N VAL A 357 -11.64 4.32 14.97
CA VAL A 357 -11.52 3.16 15.89
C VAL A 357 -12.74 3.09 16.84
N ASN A 358 -13.38 4.23 17.12
CA ASN A 358 -14.57 4.28 17.98
C ASN A 358 -15.89 4.08 17.23
N ASP A 359 -15.85 3.90 15.92
CA ASP A 359 -17.06 3.66 15.12
C ASP A 359 -17.73 2.35 15.54
N PRO A 360 -19.08 2.33 15.71
CA PRO A 360 -19.81 1.16 16.15
C PRO A 360 -19.60 -0.10 15.29
N ALA A 361 -19.44 0.07 13.97
CA ALA A 361 -19.22 -1.07 13.08
C ALA A 361 -17.85 -1.70 13.33
N LEU A 362 -16.80 -0.88 13.47
CA LEU A 362 -15.46 -1.38 13.77
C LEU A 362 -15.39 -1.98 15.18
N GLN A 363 -16.06 -1.36 16.17
CA GLN A 363 -16.14 -1.94 17.52
C GLN A 363 -16.85 -3.30 17.55
N THR A 364 -17.93 -3.47 16.77
CA THR A 364 -18.60 -4.76 16.62
C THR A 364 -17.68 -5.79 15.98
N PHE A 365 -16.98 -5.40 14.89
CA PHE A 365 -16.01 -6.26 14.22
C PHE A 365 -14.90 -6.73 15.18
N LEU A 366 -14.36 -5.84 16.01
CA LEU A 366 -13.32 -6.18 17.00
C LEU A 366 -13.83 -7.11 18.10
N GLN A 367 -15.10 -6.99 18.51
CA GLN A 367 -15.72 -7.93 19.45
C GLN A 367 -15.85 -9.32 18.85
N GLU A 368 -16.19 -9.42 17.57
CA GLU A 368 -16.32 -10.69 16.84
C GLU A 368 -14.98 -11.28 16.43
N ASN A 369 -13.95 -10.44 16.28
CA ASN A 369 -12.60 -10.78 15.83
C ASN A 369 -11.53 -10.18 16.77
N PRO A 370 -11.48 -10.62 18.05
CA PRO A 370 -10.66 -9.95 19.08
C PRO A 370 -9.16 -9.95 18.77
N PHE A 371 -8.67 -10.92 18.03
CA PHE A 371 -7.26 -10.99 17.66
C PHE A 371 -6.85 -9.94 16.61
N PHE A 372 -7.81 -9.33 15.89
CA PHE A 372 -7.51 -8.24 14.97
C PHE A 372 -6.98 -6.98 15.68
N GLN A 373 -7.27 -6.83 16.97
CA GLN A 373 -6.67 -5.78 17.80
C GLN A 373 -5.14 -5.81 17.76
N ASN A 374 -4.51 -6.99 17.63
CA ASN A 374 -3.05 -7.11 17.51
C ASN A 374 -2.49 -6.39 16.29
N ALA A 375 -3.22 -6.38 15.16
CA ALA A 375 -2.81 -5.65 13.97
C ALA A 375 -2.90 -4.12 14.18
N ILE A 376 -3.93 -3.67 14.90
CA ILE A 376 -4.09 -2.25 15.25
C ILE A 376 -2.98 -1.82 16.23
N ASP A 377 -2.74 -2.61 17.28
CA ASP A 377 -1.73 -2.32 18.29
C ASP A 377 -0.31 -2.32 17.72
N GLN A 378 -0.06 -3.09 16.64
CA GLN A 378 1.23 -3.14 15.96
C GLN A 378 1.59 -1.83 15.25
N MET A 379 0.62 -0.95 14.92
CA MET A 379 0.90 0.34 14.26
C MET A 379 1.87 1.23 15.03
N GLN A 380 1.99 1.07 16.35
CA GLN A 380 2.97 1.80 17.16
C GLN A 380 4.42 1.47 16.80
N PHE A 381 4.66 0.34 16.16
CA PHE A 381 5.97 -0.14 15.73
C PHE A 381 6.24 0.08 14.23
N ALA A 382 5.39 0.90 13.58
CA ALA A 382 5.51 1.19 12.17
C ALA A 382 6.88 1.81 11.84
N HIS A 383 7.61 1.17 10.93
CA HIS A 383 8.86 1.64 10.37
C HIS A 383 8.64 2.13 8.96
N ARG A 384 9.13 3.34 8.66
CA ARG A 384 9.01 3.96 7.33
C ARG A 384 9.89 3.23 6.34
N ARG A 385 9.32 2.86 5.20
CA ARG A 385 10.06 2.28 4.08
C ARG A 385 10.84 3.36 3.31
N PRO A 386 11.94 3.01 2.65
CA PRO A 386 12.69 3.93 1.81
C PRO A 386 11.85 4.49 0.66
N GLN A 387 12.09 5.77 0.32
CA GLN A 387 11.33 6.48 -0.71
C GLN A 387 12.23 7.07 -1.81
N THR A 388 13.36 6.41 -2.11
CA THR A 388 14.25 6.86 -3.20
C THR A 388 13.63 6.54 -4.57
N LYS A 389 14.03 7.26 -5.61
CA LYS A 389 13.60 6.96 -6.98
C LYS A 389 14.05 5.57 -7.43
N ALA A 390 15.20 5.11 -6.95
CA ALA A 390 15.78 3.82 -7.27
C ALA A 390 15.11 2.66 -6.54
N TRP A 391 14.24 2.91 -5.54
CA TRP A 391 13.75 1.87 -4.63
C TRP A 391 13.10 0.69 -5.37
N LYS A 392 12.29 0.93 -6.39
CA LYS A 392 11.69 -0.16 -7.20
C LYS A 392 12.74 -1.12 -7.74
N SER A 393 13.83 -0.60 -8.29
CA SER A 393 14.91 -1.43 -8.85
C SER A 393 15.67 -2.17 -7.74
N ILE A 394 15.92 -1.49 -6.62
CA ILE A 394 16.62 -2.05 -5.46
C ILE A 394 15.85 -3.23 -4.88
N TYR A 395 14.56 -3.04 -4.55
CA TYR A 395 13.81 -4.13 -3.94
C TYR A 395 13.53 -5.28 -4.92
N THR A 396 13.38 -5.01 -6.22
CA THR A 396 13.25 -6.08 -7.22
C THR A 396 14.52 -6.94 -7.25
N ALA A 397 15.70 -6.32 -7.29
CA ALA A 397 16.96 -7.05 -7.25
C ALA A 397 17.12 -7.86 -5.94
N LEU A 398 16.69 -7.28 -4.81
CA LEU A 398 16.70 -7.98 -3.53
C LEU A 398 15.73 -9.17 -3.52
N ALA A 399 14.50 -8.98 -3.98
CA ALA A 399 13.50 -10.03 -4.05
C ALA A 399 13.94 -11.20 -4.95
N ASP A 400 14.54 -10.90 -6.12
CA ASP A 400 15.07 -11.90 -7.04
C ASP A 400 16.22 -12.73 -6.39
N GLU A 401 17.15 -12.07 -5.69
CA GLU A 401 18.25 -12.76 -5.00
C GLU A 401 17.74 -13.59 -3.82
N LEU A 402 16.78 -13.08 -3.05
CA LEU A 402 16.13 -13.82 -1.97
C LEU A 402 15.38 -15.05 -2.50
N ALA A 403 14.63 -14.90 -3.59
CA ALA A 403 13.96 -16.02 -4.26
C ALA A 403 14.96 -17.08 -4.75
N TYR A 404 16.11 -16.64 -5.27
CA TYR A 404 17.19 -17.52 -5.66
C TYR A 404 17.74 -18.31 -4.46
N CYS A 405 18.04 -17.64 -3.33
CA CYS A 405 18.51 -18.29 -2.10
C CYS A 405 17.50 -19.29 -1.54
N MET A 406 16.19 -19.01 -1.66
CA MET A 406 15.16 -19.94 -1.17
C MET A 406 14.92 -21.10 -2.14
N THR A 407 15.15 -20.91 -3.43
CA THR A 407 15.06 -21.99 -4.42
C THR A 407 16.24 -22.94 -4.31
N TYR A 408 17.42 -22.41 -4.01
CA TYR A 408 18.70 -23.16 -3.92
C TYR A 408 19.28 -22.97 -2.52
N THR A 409 18.83 -23.79 -1.58
CA THR A 409 19.13 -23.65 -0.14
C THR A 409 20.59 -23.93 0.23
N ASP A 410 21.40 -24.45 -0.71
CA ASP A 410 22.85 -24.60 -0.58
C ASP A 410 23.66 -23.34 -0.98
N THR A 411 22.95 -22.24 -1.33
CA THR A 411 23.57 -20.97 -1.70
C THR A 411 24.22 -20.30 -0.49
N ASP A 412 25.41 -19.71 -0.68
CA ASP A 412 26.07 -18.88 0.33
C ASP A 412 25.28 -17.56 0.51
N ALA A 413 24.55 -17.47 1.60
CA ALA A 413 23.72 -16.32 1.94
C ALA A 413 24.54 -15.03 2.07
N SER A 414 25.76 -15.10 2.66
CA SER A 414 26.62 -13.92 2.83
C SER A 414 27.09 -13.37 1.48
N ALA A 415 27.47 -14.25 0.55
CA ALA A 415 27.88 -13.87 -0.79
C ALA A 415 26.69 -13.28 -1.59
N SER A 416 25.49 -13.85 -1.47
CA SER A 416 24.27 -13.34 -2.12
C SER A 416 23.86 -11.98 -1.59
N ILE A 417 23.84 -11.78 -0.27
CA ILE A 417 23.52 -10.47 0.33
C ILE A 417 24.56 -9.41 -0.04
N ALA A 418 25.86 -9.74 -0.03
CA ALA A 418 26.90 -8.80 -0.44
C ALA A 418 26.76 -8.41 -1.93
N LYS A 419 26.47 -9.36 -2.81
CA LYS A 419 26.24 -9.12 -4.25
C LYS A 419 25.06 -8.17 -4.47
N VAL A 420 23.92 -8.43 -3.85
CA VAL A 420 22.75 -7.57 -4.05
C VAL A 420 22.92 -6.20 -3.41
N ALA A 421 23.64 -6.09 -2.30
CA ALA A 421 23.97 -4.80 -1.68
C ALA A 421 24.84 -3.92 -2.59
N GLU A 422 25.83 -4.49 -3.29
CA GLU A 422 26.66 -3.77 -4.27
C GLU A 422 25.82 -3.30 -5.46
N GLN A 423 24.94 -4.15 -5.98
CA GLN A 423 24.01 -3.79 -7.07
C GLN A 423 23.05 -2.68 -6.63
N ALA A 424 22.48 -2.80 -5.44
CA ALA A 424 21.58 -1.79 -4.87
C ALA A 424 22.26 -0.43 -4.67
N GLN A 425 23.52 -0.41 -4.22
CA GLN A 425 24.28 0.85 -4.09
C GLN A 425 24.49 1.50 -5.46
N THR A 426 24.83 0.72 -6.48
CA THR A 426 24.97 1.24 -7.85
C THR A 426 23.64 1.88 -8.35
N MET A 427 22.52 1.20 -8.12
CA MET A 427 21.19 1.72 -8.47
C MET A 427 20.86 3.01 -7.70
N LEU A 428 21.24 3.08 -6.43
CA LEU A 428 21.02 4.25 -5.58
C LEU A 428 21.84 5.47 -6.06
N ASP A 429 23.09 5.24 -6.49
CA ASP A 429 24.00 6.29 -6.97
C ASP A 429 23.59 6.84 -8.35
N GLU A 430 22.90 6.04 -9.16
CA GLU A 430 22.41 6.41 -10.50
C GLU A 430 21.03 7.10 -10.49
N GLY A 431 20.23 6.98 -9.45
CA GLY A 431 18.84 7.48 -9.32
C GLY A 431 18.73 8.81 -8.61
#